data_76b25323bee8ab54008737edbd047631
#
_entry.id   76b25323bee8ab54008737edbd047631
#
_cell.length_a   1.000
_cell.length_b   1.000
_cell.length_c   1.000
_cell.angle_alpha   90.00
_cell.angle_beta   90.00
_cell.angle_gamma   90.00
#
_symmetry.space_group_name_H-M   'P 1'
#
loop_
_entity.id
_entity.type
_entity.pdbx_description
1 polymer ?
#
loop_
_entity_poly.entity_id
_entity_poly.type
_entity_poly.pdbx_seq_one_letter_code
_entity_poly.pdbx_strand_id
1 'polypeptide(L)'
;MHFKLIICFVEDGKTDAVMKAAREAGATGSTIINNARGEGLKQSKTFFGLSLETQRDVILFLVEEHLSRQILETIEQAGEFDQKPGTGIAIQIDVEDAVGVSHQIQTLQNIVEEEI
;
A
#
# COMPACT_ATOMS: atom_id res chain seq x y z
N MET A 1 -7.83 -16.04 10.20
CA MET A 1 -7.07 -14.79 10.06
C MET A 1 -7.79 -13.90 9.08
N HIS A 2 -7.90 -12.65 9.40
CA HIS A 2 -8.61 -11.68 8.56
C HIS A 2 -7.62 -10.73 7.89
N PHE A 3 -7.84 -10.42 6.62
CA PHE A 3 -6.92 -9.62 5.82
C PHE A 3 -7.53 -8.29 5.41
N LYS A 4 -6.67 -7.33 5.21
CA LYS A 4 -6.96 -6.06 4.55
C LYS A 4 -6.12 -5.96 3.29
N LEU A 5 -6.64 -5.25 2.30
CA LEU A 5 -5.86 -4.92 1.11
C LEU A 5 -5.48 -3.45 1.18
N ILE A 6 -4.18 -3.19 1.16
CA ILE A 6 -3.68 -1.83 1.06
C ILE A 6 -3.33 -1.56 -0.38
N ILE A 7 -3.85 -0.47 -0.90
CA ILE A 7 -3.59 -0.02 -2.27
C ILE A 7 -2.88 1.32 -2.18
N CYS A 8 -1.68 1.39 -2.74
CA CYS A 8 -0.88 2.62 -2.76
C CYS A 8 -0.74 3.13 -4.17
N PHE A 9 -1.01 4.41 -4.34
CA PHE A 9 -0.69 5.14 -5.56
C PHE A 9 0.47 6.05 -5.21
N VAL A 10 1.63 5.79 -5.78
CA VAL A 10 2.85 6.46 -5.33
C VAL A 10 3.68 6.91 -6.53
N GLU A 11 4.28 8.09 -6.45
CA GLU A 11 5.20 8.51 -7.51
C GLU A 11 6.40 7.58 -7.56
N ASP A 12 6.95 7.35 -8.75
CA ASP A 12 7.91 6.29 -8.98
C ASP A 12 9.19 6.44 -8.14
N GLY A 13 9.56 7.66 -7.79
CA GLY A 13 10.73 7.91 -6.96
C GLY A 13 10.57 7.47 -5.50
N LYS A 14 9.36 7.17 -5.06
CA LYS A 14 9.08 6.77 -3.67
C LYS A 14 8.77 5.28 -3.53
N THR A 15 8.62 4.57 -4.63
CA THR A 15 8.13 3.19 -4.63
C THR A 15 9.00 2.27 -3.75
N ASP A 16 10.31 2.32 -3.95
CA ASP A 16 11.21 1.44 -3.21
C ASP A 16 11.20 1.71 -1.71
N ALA A 17 11.15 2.97 -1.32
CA ALA A 17 11.10 3.36 0.08
C ALA A 17 9.81 2.88 0.74
N VAL A 18 8.68 3.02 0.05
CA VAL A 18 7.38 2.57 0.53
C VAL A 18 7.35 1.05 0.68
N MET A 19 7.86 0.33 -0.30
CA MET A 19 7.90 -1.12 -0.26
C MET A 19 8.75 -1.64 0.89
N LYS A 20 9.92 -1.04 1.08
CA LYS A 20 10.82 -1.44 2.16
C LYS A 20 10.17 -1.19 3.52
N ALA A 21 9.57 -0.03 3.69
CA ALA A 21 8.91 0.33 4.95
C ALA A 21 7.74 -0.59 5.25
N ALA A 22 6.93 -0.90 4.26
CA ALA A 22 5.79 -1.81 4.43
C ALA A 22 6.26 -3.20 4.84
N ARG A 23 7.31 -3.69 4.19
CA ARG A 23 7.86 -5.01 4.51
C ARG A 23 8.39 -5.05 5.94
N GLU A 24 9.12 -4.05 6.36
CA GLU A 24 9.64 -3.96 7.72
C GLU A 24 8.52 -3.87 8.76
N ALA A 25 7.40 -3.32 8.39
CA ALA A 25 6.25 -3.20 9.29
C ALA A 25 5.36 -4.45 9.31
N GLY A 26 5.65 -5.45 8.46
CA GLY A 26 4.95 -6.72 8.52
C GLY A 26 4.21 -7.14 7.25
N ALA A 27 4.31 -6.39 6.17
CA ALA A 27 3.74 -6.82 4.90
C ALA A 27 4.55 -7.98 4.33
N THR A 28 3.89 -9.11 4.08
CA THR A 28 4.58 -10.33 3.67
C THR A 28 4.77 -10.45 2.17
N GLY A 29 4.09 -9.63 1.39
CA GLY A 29 4.25 -9.65 -0.05
C GLY A 29 3.60 -8.45 -0.68
N SER A 30 4.00 -8.17 -1.90
CA SER A 30 3.47 -7.03 -2.62
C SER A 30 3.40 -7.33 -4.11
N THR A 31 2.47 -6.68 -4.77
CA THR A 31 2.37 -6.67 -6.22
C THR A 31 2.51 -5.22 -6.69
N ILE A 32 3.39 -4.99 -7.64
CA ILE A 32 3.61 -3.66 -8.19
C ILE A 32 3.08 -3.62 -9.61
N ILE A 33 2.29 -2.61 -9.90
CA ILE A 33 1.89 -2.28 -11.26
C ILE A 33 2.63 -1.00 -11.62
N ASN A 34 3.65 -1.15 -12.45
CA ASN A 34 4.50 -0.02 -12.83
C ASN A 34 3.82 0.83 -13.88
N ASN A 35 4.14 2.11 -13.87
CA ASN A 35 3.75 3.04 -14.90
C ASN A 35 2.24 3.17 -15.06
N ALA A 36 1.53 3.06 -13.96
CA ALA A 36 0.10 3.33 -13.96
C ALA A 36 -0.11 4.80 -14.32
N ARG A 37 -1.04 5.05 -15.20
CA ARG A 37 -1.29 6.38 -15.70
C ARG A 37 -2.78 6.63 -15.75
N GLY A 38 -3.20 7.67 -15.06
CA GLY A 38 -4.56 8.13 -15.18
C GLY A 38 -4.69 9.10 -16.34
N GLU A 39 -5.81 9.04 -17.02
CA GLU A 39 -6.14 10.06 -17.99
C GLU A 39 -7.28 10.90 -17.42
N GLY A 40 -6.92 12.09 -16.99
CA GLY A 40 -7.89 13.05 -16.54
C GLY A 40 -8.63 13.67 -17.73
N LEU A 41 -9.86 14.04 -17.51
CA LEU A 41 -10.61 14.77 -18.52
C LEU A 41 -10.18 16.23 -18.46
N LYS A 42 -9.54 16.67 -19.50
CA LYS A 42 -9.15 18.08 -19.67
C LYS A 42 -8.24 18.56 -18.54
N GLN A 43 -8.66 19.61 -17.84
CA GLN A 43 -7.85 20.22 -16.81
C GLN A 43 -7.83 19.44 -15.50
N SER A 44 -8.76 18.52 -15.33
CA SER A 44 -8.82 17.73 -14.13
C SER A 44 -7.87 16.55 -14.24
N LYS A 45 -6.59 16.81 -14.13
CA LYS A 45 -5.57 15.79 -14.27
C LYS A 45 -5.15 15.29 -12.91
N THR A 46 -6.12 15.02 -12.06
CA THR A 46 -5.86 14.54 -10.71
C THR A 46 -6.80 13.41 -10.36
N PHE A 47 -6.31 12.52 -9.51
CA PHE A 47 -7.08 11.44 -8.93
C PHE A 47 -6.78 11.46 -7.43
N PHE A 48 -7.78 11.76 -6.62
CA PHE A 48 -7.61 11.96 -5.18
C PHE A 48 -6.47 12.95 -4.86
N GLY A 49 -6.36 14.03 -5.64
CA GLY A 49 -5.32 15.03 -5.43
C GLY A 49 -3.96 14.67 -6.01
N LEU A 50 -3.81 13.52 -6.65
CA LEU A 50 -2.57 13.12 -7.29
C LEU A 50 -2.56 13.57 -8.74
N SER A 51 -1.41 14.04 -9.22
CA SER A 51 -1.26 14.39 -10.62
C SER A 51 -1.31 13.13 -11.48
N LEU A 52 -2.21 13.11 -12.45
CA LEU A 52 -2.33 11.99 -13.38
C LEU A 52 -1.39 12.11 -14.58
N GLU A 53 -0.68 13.23 -14.70
CA GLU A 53 0.29 13.42 -15.76
C GLU A 53 1.63 12.75 -15.46
N THR A 54 1.93 12.57 -14.17
CA THR A 54 3.15 11.89 -13.75
C THR A 54 2.91 10.39 -13.67
N GLN A 55 3.94 9.64 -14.00
CA GLN A 55 3.87 8.20 -13.84
C GLN A 55 3.75 7.85 -12.36
N ARG A 56 2.89 6.90 -12.06
CA ARG A 56 2.66 6.40 -10.73
C ARG A 56 2.84 4.90 -10.73
N ASP A 57 3.32 4.37 -9.64
CA ASP A 57 3.26 2.95 -9.39
C ASP A 57 2.05 2.68 -8.51
N VAL A 58 1.40 1.56 -8.74
CA VAL A 58 0.34 1.06 -7.85
C VAL A 58 0.91 -0.15 -7.14
N ILE A 59 0.89 -0.14 -5.82
CA ILE A 59 1.38 -1.24 -5.02
C ILE A 59 0.22 -1.82 -4.24
N LEU A 60 0.08 -3.14 -4.31
CA LEU A 60 -0.96 -3.87 -3.60
C LEU A 60 -0.30 -4.71 -2.52
N PHE A 61 -0.76 -4.56 -1.28
CA PHE A 61 -0.31 -5.38 -0.16
C PHE A 61 -1.50 -6.09 0.45
N LEU A 62 -1.41 -7.41 0.55
CA LEU A 62 -2.37 -8.17 1.35
C LEU A 62 -1.79 -8.31 2.75
N VAL A 63 -2.43 -7.71 3.73
CA VAL A 63 -1.88 -7.61 5.07
C VAL A 63 -2.85 -8.17 6.11
N GLU A 64 -2.32 -8.62 7.24
CA GLU A 64 -3.16 -9.09 8.33
C GLU A 64 -3.79 -7.89 9.05
N GLU A 65 -5.03 -8.04 9.48
CA GLU A 65 -5.83 -6.92 10.00
C GLU A 65 -5.21 -6.21 11.22
N HIS A 66 -4.54 -6.94 12.11
CA HIS A 66 -3.95 -6.35 13.31
C HIS A 66 -2.71 -5.51 12.99
N LEU A 67 -2.06 -5.79 11.86
CA LEU A 67 -0.88 -5.06 11.41
C LEU A 67 -1.21 -3.95 10.43
N SER A 68 -2.43 -3.93 9.89
CA SER A 68 -2.76 -3.10 8.75
C SER A 68 -2.61 -1.60 9.03
N ARG A 69 -3.08 -1.14 10.19
CA ARG A 69 -3.00 0.29 10.51
C ARG A 69 -1.56 0.76 10.65
N GLN A 70 -0.73 -0.03 11.31
CA GLN A 70 0.68 0.30 11.47
C GLN A 70 1.40 0.31 10.12
N ILE A 71 1.10 -0.67 9.27
CA ILE A 71 1.67 -0.71 7.91
C ILE A 71 1.24 0.53 7.13
N LEU A 72 -0.03 0.88 7.20
CA LEU A 72 -0.56 2.03 6.48
C LEU A 72 0.13 3.34 6.92
N GLU A 73 0.29 3.53 8.22
CA GLU A 73 0.96 4.71 8.76
C GLU A 73 2.44 4.75 8.37
N THR A 74 3.10 3.60 8.38
CA THR A 74 4.50 3.51 7.99
C THR A 74 4.69 3.84 6.51
N ILE A 75 3.76 3.40 5.66
CA ILE A 75 3.75 3.75 4.25
C ILE A 75 3.61 5.26 4.06
N GLU A 76 2.68 5.87 4.79
CA GLU A 76 2.47 7.32 4.71
C GLU A 76 3.74 8.07 5.06
N GLN A 77 4.43 7.67 6.11
CA GLN A 77 5.65 8.32 6.54
C GLN A 77 6.78 8.13 5.53
N ALA A 78 6.97 6.92 5.03
CA ALA A 78 8.03 6.62 4.06
C ALA A 78 7.81 7.36 2.74
N GLY A 79 6.57 7.48 2.31
CA GLY A 79 6.23 8.18 1.08
C GLY A 79 6.06 9.68 1.25
N GLU A 80 6.02 10.15 2.48
CA GLU A 80 5.81 11.57 2.82
C GLU A 80 4.49 12.11 2.27
N PHE A 81 3.45 11.26 2.28
CA PHE A 81 2.19 11.56 1.57
C PHE A 81 1.48 12.80 2.11
N ASP A 82 1.40 12.93 3.43
CA ASP A 82 0.72 14.06 4.05
C ASP A 82 1.60 15.29 4.13
N GLN A 83 2.91 15.13 4.12
CA GLN A 83 3.85 16.23 4.21
C GLN A 83 4.11 16.90 2.87
N LYS A 84 4.11 16.12 1.81
CA LYS A 84 4.37 16.61 0.45
C LYS A 84 3.19 16.26 -0.45
N PRO A 85 2.27 17.21 -0.66
CA PRO A 85 1.08 16.94 -1.47
C PRO A 85 1.46 16.42 -2.86
N GLY A 86 0.70 15.46 -3.33
CA GLY A 86 0.89 14.88 -4.65
C GLY A 86 1.90 13.75 -4.72
N THR A 87 2.54 13.36 -3.62
CA THR A 87 3.51 12.25 -3.65
C THR A 87 2.85 10.88 -3.65
N GLY A 88 1.69 10.78 -3.03
CA GLY A 88 1.01 9.50 -3.01
C GLY A 88 -0.21 9.49 -2.14
N ILE A 89 -0.92 8.39 -2.23
CA ILE A 89 -2.06 8.10 -1.37
C ILE A 89 -2.10 6.59 -1.12
N ALA A 90 -2.48 6.20 0.07
CA ALA A 90 -2.65 4.80 0.43
C ALA A 90 -3.99 4.62 1.12
N ILE A 91 -4.72 3.61 0.71
CA ILE A 91 -6.01 3.26 1.29
C ILE A 91 -6.00 1.81 1.71
N GLN A 92 -6.85 1.45 2.66
CA GLN A 92 -7.06 0.06 2.98
C GLN A 92 -8.53 -0.29 2.83
N ILE A 93 -8.79 -1.48 2.33
CA ILE A 93 -10.13 -2.01 2.19
C ILE A 93 -10.19 -3.38 2.84
N ASP A 94 -11.39 -3.73 3.30
CA ASP A 94 -11.61 -5.01 3.92
C ASP A 94 -11.62 -6.12 2.86
N VAL A 95 -11.02 -7.26 3.20
CA VAL A 95 -11.05 -8.45 2.34
C VAL A 95 -12.02 -9.42 2.97
N GLU A 96 -13.13 -9.64 2.31
CA GLU A 96 -14.17 -10.50 2.85
C GLU A 96 -13.69 -11.94 2.98
N ASP A 97 -12.96 -12.43 1.97
CA ASP A 97 -12.44 -13.79 1.98
C ASP A 97 -11.21 -13.88 1.10
N ALA A 98 -10.36 -14.85 1.38
CA ALA A 98 -9.14 -15.07 0.63
C ALA A 98 -8.78 -16.55 0.64
N VAL A 99 -8.34 -17.07 -0.51
CA VAL A 99 -7.83 -18.43 -0.63
C VAL A 99 -6.42 -18.37 -1.21
N GLY A 100 -5.64 -19.40 -0.97
CA GLY A 100 -4.27 -19.44 -1.48
C GLY A 100 -3.27 -18.69 -0.60
N VAL A 101 -3.63 -18.43 0.65
CA VAL A 101 -2.82 -17.63 1.59
C VAL A 101 -2.26 -18.44 2.75
N SER A 102 -2.24 -19.78 2.65
CA SER A 102 -1.81 -20.65 3.76
C SER A 102 -0.38 -20.33 4.21
N HIS A 103 0.51 -20.07 3.28
CA HIS A 103 1.91 -19.77 3.62
C HIS A 103 2.03 -18.45 4.38
N GLN A 104 1.29 -17.44 3.96
CA GLN A 104 1.26 -16.17 4.63
C GLN A 104 0.70 -16.29 6.04
N ILE A 105 -0.33 -17.11 6.23
CA ILE A 105 -0.93 -17.33 7.54
C ILE A 105 0.09 -17.94 8.48
N GLN A 106 0.85 -18.93 8.04
CA GLN A 106 1.88 -19.56 8.88
C GLN A 106 2.95 -18.55 9.31
N THR A 107 3.41 -17.74 8.38
CA THR A 107 4.40 -16.70 8.65
C THR A 107 3.85 -15.64 9.60
N LEU A 108 2.63 -15.22 9.37
CA LEU A 108 2.01 -14.12 10.12
C LEU A 108 1.57 -14.50 11.53
N GLN A 109 1.28 -15.77 11.78
CA GLN A 109 0.80 -16.18 13.10
C GLN A 109 1.78 -15.80 14.21
N ASN A 110 3.05 -16.03 13.99
CA ASN A 110 4.06 -15.68 14.99
C ASN A 110 4.19 -14.16 15.15
N ILE A 111 4.16 -13.43 14.05
CA ILE A 111 4.26 -11.96 14.09
C ILE A 111 3.07 -11.36 14.82
N VAL A 112 1.87 -11.82 14.49
CA VAL A 112 0.64 -11.31 15.10
C VAL A 112 0.60 -11.61 16.59
N GLU A 113 1.01 -12.80 16.99
CA GLU A 113 1.05 -13.18 18.41
C GLU A 113 2.00 -12.29 19.22
N GLU A 114 3.11 -11.89 18.61
CA GLU A 114 4.06 -10.98 19.27
C GLU A 114 3.51 -9.56 19.38
N GLU A 115 2.74 -9.11 18.39
CA GLU A 115 2.22 -7.74 18.35
C GLU A 115 0.94 -7.56 19.16
N ILE A 116 0.19 -8.63 19.37
CA ILE A 116 -1.04 -8.59 20.14
C ILE A 116 -0.74 -8.89 21.60
#